data_f49c915d4c65f3672160b4da1bc240fe
#
_entry.id   f49c915d4c65f3672160b4da1bc240fe
#
_cell.length_a   1.000
_cell.length_b   1.000
_cell.length_c   1.000
_cell.angle_alpha   90.00
_cell.angle_beta   90.00
_cell.angle_gamma   90.00
#
_symmetry.space_group_name_H-M   'P 1'
#
loop_
_entity.id
_entity.type
_entity.pdbx_description
1 polymer ?
#
loop_
_entity_poly.entity_id
_entity_poly.type
_entity_poly.pdbx_seq_one_letter_code
_entity_poly.pdbx_strand_id
1 'polypeptide(L)'
;MRISGRWLGLALACGVALGARAELATLTVQRSDMPAQYVAEGVVEAVRESQLAAQTPGRITALKVKAGDTVKAGQELARIDERIAADQMAASRAQLDAARSEYERSQQLFAKQYISQAAMDRAEAQYKALRAQANSAATQTQLNTIVAPYAGVITAVPIEVGEMAMPGRLLVTLYDPQQLRVVVSVPETVADTLRSDAPVALEIPAVSQKLNASTIEILPTRDINAHTAQVRLPLAGDVRGIQPGQFARVYLPTRTAAASALLVPQSAVLHRAEFDAVYVIDKQGKPQLRQIRLGRAEGANVEVLAGLDAGERIASDPLAAAQR
;
A
#
# COMPACT_ATOMS: atom_id res chain seq x y z
N MET A 1 -57.78 77.78 -45.82
CA MET A 1 -58.87 77.03 -46.50
C MET A 1 -58.82 75.55 -46.07
N ARG A 2 -59.92 75.10 -45.42
CA ARG A 2 -60.32 73.67 -45.12
C ARG A 2 -59.30 72.80 -44.39
N ILE A 3 -59.38 72.55 -43.07
CA ILE A 3 -60.23 71.61 -42.31
C ILE A 3 -60.06 70.11 -42.81
N SER A 4 -59.54 69.28 -41.96
CA SER A 4 -60.26 68.11 -41.48
C SER A 4 -59.45 67.37 -40.43
N GLY A 5 -60.02 67.22 -39.25
CA GLY A 5 -59.50 66.46 -38.16
C GLY A 5 -59.77 64.97 -38.34
N ARG A 6 -59.00 64.15 -37.61
CA ARG A 6 -59.39 62.77 -37.26
C ARG A 6 -58.80 62.44 -35.91
N TRP A 7 -59.71 62.19 -35.00
CA TRP A 7 -59.51 61.63 -33.71
C TRP A 7 -59.09 60.18 -33.83
N LEU A 8 -58.05 59.73 -33.19
CA LEU A 8 -57.76 58.32 -33.03
C LEU A 8 -57.61 58.03 -31.53
N GLY A 9 -58.51 57.18 -31.06
CA GLY A 9 -58.63 56.74 -29.66
C GLY A 9 -57.45 55.88 -29.23
N LEU A 10 -56.96 56.15 -28.03
CA LEU A 10 -55.92 55.40 -27.34
C LEU A 10 -56.61 54.22 -26.65
N ALA A 11 -56.45 52.99 -27.20
CA ALA A 11 -56.84 51.75 -26.55
C ALA A 11 -55.75 51.31 -25.60
N LEU A 12 -56.00 51.38 -24.30
CA LEU A 12 -55.15 50.88 -23.22
C LEU A 12 -55.24 49.36 -23.17
N ALA A 13 -54.26 48.67 -23.74
CA ALA A 13 -54.15 47.21 -23.64
C ALA A 13 -53.48 46.87 -22.29
N CYS A 14 -54.29 46.43 -21.34
CA CYS A 14 -53.83 45.89 -20.06
C CYS A 14 -53.26 44.47 -20.30
N GLY A 15 -51.92 44.39 -20.48
CA GLY A 15 -51.20 43.09 -20.61
C GLY A 15 -51.12 42.42 -19.24
N VAL A 16 -51.94 41.39 -19.07
CA VAL A 16 -51.82 40.41 -17.97
C VAL A 16 -50.53 39.62 -18.19
N ALA A 17 -49.47 40.00 -17.48
CA ALA A 17 -48.28 39.19 -17.40
C ALA A 17 -48.63 37.92 -16.61
N LEU A 18 -48.94 36.83 -17.30
CA LEU A 18 -48.87 35.49 -16.71
C LEU A 18 -47.42 35.21 -16.32
N GLY A 19 -47.12 35.34 -15.04
CA GLY A 19 -45.83 34.92 -14.50
C GLY A 19 -45.67 33.43 -14.75
N ALA A 20 -44.80 33.05 -15.70
CA ALA A 20 -44.38 31.68 -15.86
C ALA A 20 -43.70 31.26 -14.56
N ARG A 21 -44.42 30.56 -13.70
CA ARG A 21 -43.84 29.87 -12.55
C ARG A 21 -42.90 28.82 -13.16
N ALA A 22 -41.59 29.05 -13.06
CA ALA A 22 -40.62 28.05 -13.43
C ALA A 22 -40.93 26.76 -12.67
N GLU A 23 -41.24 25.71 -13.39
CA GLU A 23 -41.57 24.40 -12.81
C GLU A 23 -40.36 23.92 -11.99
N LEU A 24 -40.59 23.49 -10.75
CA LEU A 24 -39.49 23.02 -9.88
C LEU A 24 -38.99 21.70 -10.49
N ALA A 25 -37.69 21.68 -10.82
CA ALA A 25 -37.07 20.44 -11.29
C ALA A 25 -37.12 19.39 -10.17
N THR A 26 -37.74 18.24 -10.49
CA THR A 26 -37.94 17.17 -9.52
C THR A 26 -37.31 15.88 -9.98
N LEU A 27 -36.88 15.07 -9.02
CA LEU A 27 -36.34 13.74 -9.20
C LEU A 27 -37.22 12.72 -8.49
N THR A 28 -37.48 11.58 -9.11
CA THR A 28 -38.17 10.47 -8.45
C THR A 28 -37.13 9.58 -7.77
N VAL A 29 -37.31 9.36 -6.47
CA VAL A 29 -36.43 8.49 -5.68
C VAL A 29 -36.63 7.05 -6.13
N GLN A 30 -35.59 6.40 -6.59
CA GLN A 30 -35.63 5.01 -7.04
C GLN A 30 -34.68 4.17 -6.18
N ARG A 31 -35.04 2.91 -6.03
CA ARG A 31 -34.12 1.91 -5.48
C ARG A 31 -33.07 1.57 -6.54
N SER A 32 -31.85 1.59 -6.13
CA SER A 32 -30.71 1.18 -6.95
C SER A 32 -29.92 0.11 -6.20
N ASP A 33 -29.38 -0.82 -6.96
CA ASP A 33 -28.52 -1.85 -6.40
C ASP A 33 -27.15 -1.25 -6.09
N MET A 34 -26.84 -1.09 -4.81
CA MET A 34 -25.50 -0.70 -4.37
C MET A 34 -24.63 -1.95 -4.26
N PRO A 35 -23.41 -1.93 -4.82
CA PRO A 35 -22.50 -3.04 -4.64
C PRO A 35 -22.25 -3.27 -3.15
N ALA A 36 -22.49 -4.49 -2.69
CA ALA A 36 -22.21 -4.85 -1.32
C ALA A 36 -20.70 -4.79 -1.08
N GLN A 37 -20.32 -4.09 -0.02
CA GLN A 37 -18.93 -3.95 0.39
C GLN A 37 -18.79 -4.31 1.87
N TYR A 38 -17.75 -5.06 2.18
CA TYR A 38 -17.36 -5.32 3.56
C TYR A 38 -16.25 -4.34 3.93
N VAL A 39 -16.47 -3.55 4.97
CA VAL A 39 -15.45 -2.63 5.48
C VAL A 39 -14.59 -3.36 6.50
N ALA A 40 -13.31 -3.41 6.24
CA ALA A 40 -12.34 -4.05 7.11
C ALA A 40 -11.20 -3.10 7.49
N GLU A 41 -10.59 -3.37 8.61
CA GLU A 41 -9.42 -2.67 9.09
C GLU A 41 -8.18 -3.50 8.79
N GLY A 42 -7.13 -2.85 8.31
CA GLY A 42 -5.88 -3.49 7.94
C GLY A 42 -4.67 -2.68 8.36
N VAL A 43 -3.52 -3.28 8.17
CA VAL A 43 -2.22 -2.67 8.46
C VAL A 43 -1.37 -2.70 7.21
N VAL A 44 -0.65 -1.63 6.96
CA VAL A 44 0.35 -1.57 5.89
C VAL A 44 1.55 -2.41 6.30
N GLU A 45 1.98 -3.31 5.43
CA GLU A 45 3.19 -4.10 5.57
C GLU A 45 4.11 -3.91 4.38
N ALA A 46 5.40 -4.07 4.59
CA ALA A 46 6.35 -4.21 3.50
C ALA A 46 6.22 -5.62 2.89
N VAL A 47 6.21 -5.71 1.56
CA VAL A 47 6.28 -7.00 0.87
C VAL A 47 7.62 -7.67 1.12
N ARG A 48 8.67 -6.84 1.21
CA ARG A 48 10.05 -7.28 1.44
C ARG A 48 10.62 -6.60 2.66
N GLU A 49 10.81 -7.38 3.71
CA GLU A 49 11.48 -6.99 4.95
C GLU A 49 12.58 -8.00 5.25
N SER A 50 13.72 -7.54 5.73
CA SER A 50 14.86 -8.38 6.09
C SER A 50 15.37 -8.05 7.48
N GLN A 51 15.48 -9.09 8.29
CA GLN A 51 16.11 -9.05 9.59
C GLN A 51 17.54 -9.56 9.45
N LEU A 52 18.52 -8.65 9.55
CA LEU A 52 19.94 -8.96 9.42
C LEU A 52 20.50 -9.33 10.77
N ALA A 53 20.89 -10.56 10.93
CA ALA A 53 21.47 -11.10 12.16
C ALA A 53 22.99 -11.34 12.03
N ALA A 54 23.69 -11.31 13.14
CA ALA A 54 25.10 -11.70 13.20
C ALA A 54 25.25 -13.18 12.79
N GLN A 55 26.26 -13.46 11.99
CA GLN A 55 26.61 -14.84 11.60
C GLN A 55 27.85 -15.33 12.34
N THR A 56 28.66 -14.42 12.88
CA THR A 56 29.89 -14.67 13.64
C THR A 56 29.82 -14.03 15.01
N PRO A 57 30.46 -14.61 16.01
CA PRO A 57 30.59 -13.97 17.32
C PRO A 57 31.69 -12.89 17.25
N GLY A 58 31.47 -11.79 17.95
CA GLY A 58 32.47 -10.72 18.07
C GLY A 58 31.86 -9.41 18.54
N ARG A 59 32.75 -8.45 18.89
CA ARG A 59 32.30 -7.12 19.31
C ARG A 59 31.93 -6.27 18.11
N ILE A 60 30.84 -5.50 18.21
CA ILE A 60 30.51 -4.47 17.21
C ILE A 60 31.52 -3.35 17.26
N THR A 61 32.28 -3.17 16.19
CA THR A 61 33.33 -2.13 16.05
C THR A 61 32.83 -0.89 15.36
N ALA A 62 31.85 -1.01 14.48
CA ALA A 62 31.26 0.12 13.78
C ALA A 62 29.76 -0.12 13.52
N LEU A 63 28.98 0.96 13.63
CA LEU A 63 27.58 1.03 13.26
C LEU A 63 27.43 2.29 12.42
N LYS A 64 27.09 2.12 11.12
CA LYS A 64 27.08 3.20 10.13
C LYS A 64 25.69 3.71 9.79
N VAL A 65 24.67 3.16 10.45
CA VAL A 65 23.26 3.47 10.18
C VAL A 65 22.47 3.56 11.47
N LYS A 66 21.36 4.27 11.40
CA LYS A 66 20.35 4.38 12.46
C LYS A 66 18.95 4.15 11.88
N ALA A 67 17.97 3.95 12.74
CA ALA A 67 16.56 3.84 12.33
C ALA A 67 16.14 5.11 11.56
N GLY A 68 15.43 4.91 10.44
CA GLY A 68 15.00 5.95 9.51
C GLY A 68 15.97 6.23 8.36
N ASP A 69 17.22 5.73 8.39
CA ASP A 69 18.16 5.94 7.30
C ASP A 69 17.78 5.16 6.04
N THR A 70 17.98 5.79 4.88
CA THR A 70 17.88 5.12 3.57
C THR A 70 19.24 4.59 3.14
N VAL A 71 19.28 3.33 2.73
CA VAL A 71 20.51 2.63 2.33
C VAL A 71 20.42 2.06 0.93
N LYS A 72 21.57 1.88 0.28
CA LYS A 72 21.70 1.24 -1.04
C LYS A 72 22.06 -0.23 -0.88
N ALA A 73 21.74 -1.04 -1.90
CA ALA A 73 22.20 -2.43 -1.97
C ALA A 73 23.74 -2.50 -1.85
N GLY A 74 24.25 -3.42 -1.02
CA GLY A 74 25.68 -3.60 -0.74
C GLY A 74 26.31 -2.56 0.21
N GLN A 75 25.54 -1.58 0.69
CA GLN A 75 26.05 -0.60 1.66
C GLN A 75 26.35 -1.29 2.99
N GLU A 76 27.52 -1.02 3.55
CA GLU A 76 27.89 -1.49 4.88
C GLU A 76 27.05 -0.82 5.96
N LEU A 77 26.45 -1.62 6.82
CA LEU A 77 25.55 -1.20 7.89
C LEU A 77 26.22 -1.27 9.26
N ALA A 78 26.89 -2.39 9.52
CA ALA A 78 27.59 -2.65 10.77
C ALA A 78 28.83 -3.51 10.53
N ARG A 79 29.78 -3.47 11.45
CA ARG A 79 30.98 -4.29 11.41
C ARG A 79 31.24 -4.94 12.76
N ILE A 80 31.47 -6.24 12.73
CA ILE A 80 31.96 -7.04 13.85
C ILE A 80 33.49 -7.07 13.81
N ASP A 81 34.14 -7.20 14.94
CA ASP A 81 35.63 -7.29 15.02
C ASP A 81 36.12 -8.44 14.14
N GLU A 82 36.90 -8.07 13.13
CA GLU A 82 37.41 -8.98 12.11
C GLU A 82 38.89 -9.29 12.24
N ARG A 83 39.58 -8.76 13.28
CA ARG A 83 41.05 -8.86 13.40
C ARG A 83 41.53 -10.30 13.33
N ILE A 84 40.94 -11.20 14.10
CA ILE A 84 41.30 -12.63 14.10
C ILE A 84 41.04 -13.25 12.72
N ALA A 85 39.89 -12.96 12.11
CA ALA A 85 39.53 -13.49 10.80
C ALA A 85 40.44 -12.93 9.69
N ALA A 86 40.82 -11.66 9.78
CA ALA A 86 41.74 -11.00 8.85
C ALA A 86 43.14 -11.60 8.93
N ASP A 87 43.63 -11.84 10.13
CA ASP A 87 44.95 -12.49 10.35
C ASP A 87 44.94 -13.91 9.80
N GLN A 88 43.89 -14.69 10.04
CA GLN A 88 43.72 -16.04 9.50
C GLN A 88 43.65 -16.04 7.96
N MET A 89 42.93 -15.07 7.38
CA MET A 89 42.86 -14.88 5.93
C MET A 89 44.23 -14.55 5.36
N ALA A 90 44.99 -13.65 6.00
CA ALA A 90 46.37 -13.29 5.56
C ALA A 90 47.29 -14.51 5.58
N ALA A 91 47.29 -15.31 6.67
CA ALA A 91 48.07 -16.53 6.78
C ALA A 91 47.71 -17.55 5.68
N SER A 92 46.40 -17.80 5.46
CA SER A 92 45.93 -18.73 4.42
C SER A 92 46.28 -18.26 3.01
N ARG A 93 46.30 -16.94 2.77
CA ARG A 93 46.68 -16.37 1.49
C ARG A 93 48.17 -16.54 1.21
N ALA A 94 49.04 -16.32 2.22
CA ALA A 94 50.46 -16.56 2.10
C ALA A 94 50.81 -18.03 1.77
N GLN A 95 50.09 -18.96 2.41
CA GLN A 95 50.23 -20.40 2.10
C GLN A 95 49.79 -20.75 0.66
N LEU A 96 48.68 -20.16 0.19
CA LEU A 96 48.20 -20.32 -1.18
C LEU A 96 49.23 -19.78 -2.18
N ASP A 97 49.78 -18.59 -1.94
CA ASP A 97 50.77 -17.97 -2.83
C ASP A 97 52.05 -18.83 -2.96
N ALA A 98 52.52 -19.43 -1.86
CA ALA A 98 53.62 -20.36 -1.86
C ALA A 98 53.32 -21.62 -2.68
N ALA A 99 52.13 -22.24 -2.47
CA ALA A 99 51.71 -23.42 -3.20
C ALA A 99 51.46 -23.16 -4.69
N ARG A 100 50.97 -21.96 -5.02
CA ARG A 100 50.83 -21.53 -6.40
C ARG A 100 52.15 -21.44 -7.12
N SER A 101 53.15 -20.83 -6.50
CA SER A 101 54.51 -20.73 -7.06
C SER A 101 55.16 -22.09 -7.27
N GLU A 102 54.96 -23.04 -6.34
CA GLU A 102 55.44 -24.41 -6.45
C GLU A 102 54.73 -25.19 -7.57
N TYR A 103 53.40 -25.04 -7.69
CA TYR A 103 52.64 -25.65 -8.77
C TYR A 103 53.06 -25.12 -10.15
N GLU A 104 53.27 -23.81 -10.32
CA GLU A 104 53.73 -23.17 -11.55
C GLU A 104 55.14 -23.65 -11.93
N ARG A 105 56.03 -23.79 -10.95
CA ARG A 105 57.39 -24.36 -11.14
C ARG A 105 57.29 -25.82 -11.57
N SER A 106 56.50 -26.62 -10.87
CA SER A 106 56.27 -28.04 -11.19
C SER A 106 55.72 -28.22 -12.62
N GLN A 107 54.83 -27.35 -13.04
CA GLN A 107 54.24 -27.31 -14.38
C GLN A 107 55.32 -27.11 -15.46
N GLN A 108 56.27 -26.14 -15.22
CA GLN A 108 57.38 -25.89 -16.15
C GLN A 108 58.37 -27.05 -16.19
N LEU A 109 58.66 -27.69 -15.05
CA LEU A 109 59.56 -28.84 -15.00
C LEU A 109 58.93 -30.08 -15.62
N PHE A 110 57.64 -30.31 -15.46
CA PHE A 110 56.90 -31.37 -16.07
C PHE A 110 56.87 -31.24 -17.59
N ALA A 111 56.61 -30.04 -18.12
CA ALA A 111 56.64 -29.75 -19.56
C ALA A 111 58.04 -30.05 -20.18
N LYS A 112 59.12 -29.96 -19.38
CA LYS A 112 60.47 -30.33 -19.77
C LYS A 112 60.85 -31.75 -19.44
N GLN A 113 59.88 -32.59 -18.96
CA GLN A 113 60.08 -33.99 -18.54
C GLN A 113 61.06 -34.17 -17.38
N TYR A 114 61.27 -33.17 -16.54
CA TYR A 114 62.20 -33.23 -15.39
C TYR A 114 61.61 -33.80 -14.12
N ILE A 115 60.27 -33.89 -14.05
CA ILE A 115 59.56 -34.51 -12.93
C ILE A 115 58.53 -35.52 -13.42
N SER A 116 58.13 -36.42 -12.52
CA SER A 116 57.09 -37.44 -12.81
C SER A 116 55.66 -36.85 -12.78
N GLN A 117 54.75 -37.49 -13.44
CA GLN A 117 53.32 -37.19 -13.36
C GLN A 117 52.84 -37.14 -11.91
N ALA A 118 53.24 -38.10 -11.09
CA ALA A 118 52.85 -38.16 -9.67
C ALA A 118 53.38 -36.96 -8.85
N ALA A 119 54.52 -36.36 -9.23
CA ALA A 119 55.01 -35.14 -8.60
C ALA A 119 54.20 -33.92 -9.00
N MET A 120 53.81 -33.84 -10.28
CA MET A 120 52.94 -32.82 -10.80
C MET A 120 51.54 -32.85 -10.13
N ASP A 121 50.95 -34.06 -10.07
CA ASP A 121 49.66 -34.29 -9.46
C ASP A 121 49.61 -33.87 -7.97
N ARG A 122 50.69 -34.15 -7.23
CA ARG A 122 50.83 -33.73 -5.84
C ARG A 122 50.87 -32.19 -5.69
N ALA A 123 51.64 -31.53 -6.54
CA ALA A 123 51.72 -30.05 -6.51
C ALA A 123 50.37 -29.42 -6.85
N GLU A 124 49.67 -29.97 -7.82
CA GLU A 124 48.31 -29.54 -8.18
C GLU A 124 47.31 -29.77 -7.05
N ALA A 125 47.30 -30.94 -6.42
CA ALA A 125 46.44 -31.26 -5.31
C ALA A 125 46.67 -30.33 -4.12
N GLN A 126 47.94 -30.05 -3.79
CA GLN A 126 48.31 -29.12 -2.72
C GLN A 126 47.84 -27.65 -3.02
N TYR A 127 48.01 -27.18 -4.24
CA TYR A 127 47.55 -25.88 -4.67
C TYR A 127 45.99 -25.78 -4.56
N LYS A 128 45.28 -26.80 -5.03
CA LYS A 128 43.79 -26.84 -4.94
C LYS A 128 43.32 -26.83 -3.48
N ALA A 129 43.99 -27.60 -2.60
CA ALA A 129 43.62 -27.68 -1.19
C ALA A 129 43.80 -26.29 -0.49
N LEU A 130 44.95 -25.66 -0.69
CA LEU A 130 45.23 -24.36 -0.07
C LEU A 130 44.42 -23.22 -0.68
N ARG A 131 44.01 -23.32 -1.96
CA ARG A 131 43.05 -22.39 -2.57
C ARG A 131 41.69 -22.52 -1.93
N ALA A 132 41.20 -23.71 -1.66
CA ALA A 132 39.94 -23.91 -0.96
C ALA A 132 39.98 -23.34 0.48
N GLN A 133 41.11 -23.53 1.18
CA GLN A 133 41.30 -23.00 2.52
C GLN A 133 41.31 -21.49 2.53
N ALA A 134 42.04 -20.84 1.59
CA ALA A 134 42.08 -19.37 1.48
C ALA A 134 40.68 -18.78 1.14
N ASN A 135 39.92 -19.45 0.27
CA ASN A 135 38.55 -19.05 -0.03
C ASN A 135 37.63 -19.14 1.20
N SER A 136 37.76 -20.19 2.00
CA SER A 136 37.02 -20.35 3.26
C SER A 136 37.34 -19.22 4.26
N ALA A 137 38.64 -18.90 4.44
CA ALA A 137 39.05 -17.81 5.31
C ALA A 137 38.54 -16.43 4.83
N ALA A 138 38.52 -16.19 3.51
CA ALA A 138 37.99 -14.97 2.93
C ALA A 138 36.46 -14.86 3.18
N THR A 139 35.71 -15.94 3.02
CA THR A 139 34.28 -15.98 3.34
C THR A 139 34.05 -15.66 4.82
N GLN A 140 34.85 -16.25 5.72
CA GLN A 140 34.74 -15.98 7.17
C GLN A 140 34.94 -14.51 7.50
N THR A 141 35.87 -13.82 6.84
CA THR A 141 36.09 -12.39 7.03
C THR A 141 34.91 -11.57 6.51
N GLN A 142 34.31 -11.96 5.38
CA GLN A 142 33.12 -11.28 4.84
C GLN A 142 31.90 -11.34 5.76
N LEU A 143 31.75 -12.42 6.54
CA LEU A 143 30.64 -12.57 7.50
C LEU A 143 30.69 -11.55 8.66
N ASN A 144 31.84 -10.92 8.89
CA ASN A 144 31.98 -9.88 9.91
C ASN A 144 31.50 -8.50 9.44
N THR A 145 31.24 -8.32 8.15
CA THR A 145 30.68 -7.08 7.59
C THR A 145 29.24 -7.30 7.20
N ILE A 146 28.34 -6.60 7.88
CA ILE A 146 26.90 -6.66 7.60
C ILE A 146 26.58 -5.61 6.54
N VAL A 147 26.05 -6.07 5.40
CA VAL A 147 25.67 -5.21 4.26
C VAL A 147 24.19 -5.31 3.96
N ALA A 148 23.65 -4.24 3.38
CA ALA A 148 22.25 -4.21 2.93
C ALA A 148 22.05 -5.14 1.72
N PRO A 149 21.13 -6.11 1.76
CA PRO A 149 20.87 -7.03 0.64
C PRO A 149 20.18 -6.33 -0.54
N TYR A 150 19.51 -5.22 -0.31
CA TYR A 150 18.84 -4.37 -1.30
C TYR A 150 18.77 -2.92 -0.80
N ALA A 151 18.38 -2.01 -1.68
CA ALA A 151 18.11 -0.61 -1.31
C ALA A 151 16.81 -0.54 -0.50
N GLY A 152 16.83 0.15 0.64
CA GLY A 152 15.68 0.20 1.53
C GLY A 152 15.83 1.23 2.65
N VAL A 153 14.91 1.17 3.60
CA VAL A 153 14.89 2.02 4.80
C VAL A 153 15.09 1.15 6.04
N ILE A 154 15.94 1.61 6.94
CA ILE A 154 16.22 0.93 8.22
C ILE A 154 15.04 1.17 9.18
N THR A 155 14.41 0.08 9.64
CA THR A 155 13.30 0.14 10.61
C THR A 155 13.81 0.15 12.04
N ALA A 156 14.79 -0.72 12.36
CA ALA A 156 15.30 -0.87 13.70
C ALA A 156 16.79 -1.26 13.69
N VAL A 157 17.50 -0.79 14.71
CA VAL A 157 18.90 -1.13 14.98
C VAL A 157 19.03 -1.42 16.49
N PRO A 158 18.69 -2.65 16.93
CA PRO A 158 18.64 -3.01 18.36
C PRO A 158 20.02 -3.37 18.93
N ILE A 159 21.08 -2.70 18.48
CA ILE A 159 22.48 -2.92 18.92
C ILE A 159 23.22 -1.60 19.04
N GLU A 160 24.31 -1.61 19.82
CA GLU A 160 25.22 -0.46 19.96
C GLU A 160 26.68 -0.85 19.68
N VAL A 161 27.50 0.15 19.34
CA VAL A 161 28.94 -0.04 19.20
C VAL A 161 29.55 -0.45 20.53
N GLY A 162 30.34 -1.50 20.54
CA GLY A 162 30.96 -2.07 21.73
C GLY A 162 30.22 -3.29 22.28
N GLU A 163 28.98 -3.53 21.90
CA GLU A 163 28.24 -4.75 22.28
C GLU A 163 28.85 -6.01 21.67
N MET A 164 28.61 -7.15 22.32
CA MET A 164 28.97 -8.47 21.82
C MET A 164 27.85 -9.02 20.97
N ALA A 165 28.10 -9.23 19.70
CA ALA A 165 27.21 -9.96 18.81
C ALA A 165 27.48 -11.46 18.93
N MET A 166 26.39 -12.24 18.96
CA MET A 166 26.42 -13.70 18.90
C MET A 166 25.65 -14.15 17.65
N PRO A 167 25.98 -15.30 17.05
CA PRO A 167 25.23 -15.84 15.92
C PRO A 167 23.73 -15.89 16.20
N GLY A 168 22.92 -15.38 15.27
CA GLY A 168 21.47 -15.26 15.41
C GLY A 168 20.99 -13.96 16.10
N ARG A 169 21.87 -13.16 16.70
CA ARG A 169 21.49 -11.86 17.27
C ARG A 169 21.08 -10.89 16.16
N LEU A 170 19.87 -10.34 16.25
CA LEU A 170 19.37 -9.32 15.33
C LEU A 170 20.22 -8.03 15.46
N LEU A 171 20.70 -7.55 14.32
CA LEU A 171 21.54 -6.35 14.25
C LEU A 171 20.80 -5.17 13.59
N VAL A 172 20.15 -5.42 12.47
CA VAL A 172 19.49 -4.39 11.68
C VAL A 172 18.24 -4.99 11.03
N THR A 173 17.13 -4.26 11.04
CA THR A 173 15.95 -4.57 10.23
C THR A 173 15.80 -3.50 9.16
N LEU A 174 15.58 -3.93 7.91
CA LEU A 174 15.32 -3.01 6.80
C LEU A 174 14.15 -3.51 5.96
N TYR A 175 13.45 -2.57 5.29
CA TYR A 175 12.38 -2.89 4.36
C TYR A 175 12.53 -2.14 3.03
N ASP A 176 11.87 -2.66 1.99
CA ASP A 176 11.78 -2.03 0.69
C ASP A 176 10.56 -1.08 0.66
N PRO A 177 10.73 0.25 0.59
CA PRO A 177 9.63 1.19 0.59
C PRO A 177 8.84 1.24 -0.73
N GLN A 178 9.34 0.62 -1.79
CA GLN A 178 8.67 0.60 -3.09
C GLN A 178 7.61 -0.50 -3.19
N GLN A 179 7.67 -1.48 -2.33
CA GLN A 179 6.78 -2.63 -2.34
C GLN A 179 6.04 -2.74 -1.00
N LEU A 180 4.89 -2.09 -0.94
CA LEU A 180 4.01 -2.12 0.22
C LEU A 180 2.71 -2.85 -0.11
N ARG A 181 2.07 -3.41 0.89
CA ARG A 181 0.75 -4.02 0.81
C ARG A 181 -0.06 -3.70 2.06
N VAL A 182 -1.38 -3.73 1.92
CA VAL A 182 -2.26 -3.74 3.09
C VAL A 182 -2.65 -5.19 3.38
N VAL A 183 -2.55 -5.57 4.63
CA VAL A 183 -2.96 -6.89 5.12
C VAL A 183 -4.18 -6.72 6.01
N VAL A 184 -5.21 -7.50 5.71
CA VAL A 184 -6.51 -7.46 6.37
C VAL A 184 -6.90 -8.87 6.78
N SER A 185 -7.40 -9.02 8.01
CA SER A 185 -8.04 -10.27 8.45
C SER A 185 -9.55 -10.15 8.32
N VAL A 186 -10.16 -11.04 7.57
CA VAL A 186 -11.62 -11.06 7.35
C VAL A 186 -12.22 -12.39 7.79
N PRO A 187 -13.45 -12.41 8.30
CA PRO A 187 -14.15 -13.67 8.60
C PRO A 187 -14.19 -14.60 7.37
N GLU A 188 -14.10 -15.91 7.59
CA GLU A 188 -14.14 -16.90 6.49
C GLU A 188 -15.39 -16.74 5.61
N THR A 189 -16.54 -16.51 6.23
CA THR A 189 -17.80 -16.30 5.52
C THR A 189 -17.78 -15.10 4.59
N VAL A 190 -16.98 -14.06 4.90
CA VAL A 190 -16.78 -12.90 4.05
C VAL A 190 -15.76 -13.22 2.96
N ALA A 191 -14.66 -13.88 3.31
CA ALA A 191 -13.62 -14.25 2.36
C ALA A 191 -14.15 -15.05 1.17
N ASP A 192 -15.07 -15.97 1.41
CA ASP A 192 -15.70 -16.79 0.36
C ASP A 192 -16.62 -15.99 -0.58
N THR A 193 -17.05 -14.81 -0.15
CA THR A 193 -17.90 -13.91 -0.96
C THR A 193 -17.14 -12.80 -1.66
N LEU A 194 -15.84 -12.67 -1.44
CA LEU A 194 -15.04 -11.60 -2.05
C LEU A 194 -14.99 -11.71 -3.59
N ARG A 195 -14.99 -10.55 -4.22
CA ARG A 195 -14.78 -10.42 -5.66
C ARG A 195 -13.32 -10.05 -5.92
N SER A 196 -12.56 -11.00 -6.45
CA SER A 196 -11.15 -10.78 -6.79
C SER A 196 -10.95 -9.99 -8.09
N ASP A 197 -12.01 -9.83 -8.89
CA ASP A 197 -12.03 -9.14 -10.19
C ASP A 197 -12.36 -7.64 -10.11
N ALA A 198 -12.72 -7.15 -8.93
CA ALA A 198 -13.12 -5.77 -8.73
C ALA A 198 -12.02 -4.95 -8.02
N PRO A 199 -11.86 -3.68 -8.38
CA PRO A 199 -10.91 -2.80 -7.68
C PRO A 199 -11.33 -2.62 -6.23
N VAL A 200 -10.35 -2.59 -5.33
CA VAL A 200 -10.56 -2.39 -3.90
C VAL A 200 -10.17 -0.97 -3.55
N ALA A 201 -11.13 -0.20 -3.08
CA ALA A 201 -10.86 1.11 -2.52
C ALA A 201 -10.28 0.95 -1.11
N LEU A 202 -9.23 1.69 -0.81
CA LEU A 202 -8.63 1.74 0.51
C LEU A 202 -8.26 3.17 0.88
N GLU A 203 -8.31 3.46 2.15
CA GLU A 203 -8.01 4.76 2.72
C GLU A 203 -6.96 4.60 3.82
N ILE A 204 -5.90 5.40 3.74
CA ILE A 204 -4.85 5.46 4.75
C ILE A 204 -4.96 6.83 5.42
N PRO A 205 -5.60 6.92 6.59
CA PRO A 205 -5.90 8.21 7.24
C PRO A 205 -4.66 9.03 7.57
N ALA A 206 -3.54 8.37 7.88
CA ALA A 206 -2.28 9.04 8.23
C ALA A 206 -1.74 9.96 7.13
N VAL A 207 -2.04 9.65 5.87
CA VAL A 207 -1.61 10.45 4.70
C VAL A 207 -2.78 11.07 3.94
N SER A 208 -4.01 10.89 4.44
CA SER A 208 -5.26 11.38 3.80
C SER A 208 -5.39 10.97 2.33
N GLN A 209 -4.83 9.82 1.98
CA GLN A 209 -4.86 9.30 0.61
C GLN A 209 -5.92 8.21 0.47
N LYS A 210 -6.68 8.32 -0.62
CA LYS A 210 -7.54 7.25 -1.12
C LYS A 210 -6.79 6.56 -2.26
N LEU A 211 -6.60 5.26 -2.12
CA LEU A 211 -5.89 4.43 -3.09
C LEU A 211 -6.80 3.32 -3.58
N ASN A 212 -6.44 2.73 -4.70
CA ASN A 212 -7.11 1.55 -5.21
C ASN A 212 -6.09 0.42 -5.34
N ALA A 213 -6.40 -0.74 -4.77
CA ALA A 213 -5.68 -1.96 -5.08
C ALA A 213 -6.36 -2.64 -6.28
N SER A 214 -5.56 -3.06 -7.25
CA SER A 214 -6.06 -3.72 -8.46
C SER A 214 -6.23 -5.23 -8.29
N THR A 215 -5.63 -5.81 -7.25
CA THR A 215 -5.59 -7.25 -7.04
C THR A 215 -5.90 -7.57 -5.58
N ILE A 216 -6.68 -8.62 -5.36
CA ILE A 216 -6.96 -9.20 -4.04
C ILE A 216 -6.27 -10.56 -3.98
N GLU A 217 -5.34 -10.73 -3.07
CA GLU A 217 -4.71 -12.02 -2.78
C GLU A 217 -5.32 -12.60 -1.50
N ILE A 218 -6.14 -13.63 -1.63
CA ILE A 218 -6.70 -14.35 -0.48
C ILE A 218 -5.77 -15.52 -0.16
N LEU A 219 -5.19 -15.52 1.04
CA LEU A 219 -4.33 -16.63 1.44
C LEU A 219 -5.17 -17.90 1.66
N PRO A 220 -4.65 -19.06 1.24
CA PRO A 220 -5.35 -20.32 1.44
C PRO A 220 -5.37 -20.78 2.90
N THR A 221 -4.47 -20.22 3.72
CA THR A 221 -4.41 -20.52 5.16
C THR A 221 -5.48 -19.76 5.92
N ARG A 222 -6.11 -20.43 6.87
CA ARG A 222 -7.08 -19.84 7.81
C ARG A 222 -6.50 -19.84 9.21
N ASP A 223 -6.80 -18.80 9.98
CA ASP A 223 -6.52 -18.80 11.40
C ASP A 223 -7.61 -19.59 12.12
N ILE A 224 -7.24 -20.73 12.66
CA ILE A 224 -8.19 -21.67 13.30
C ILE A 224 -8.80 -21.06 14.58
N ASN A 225 -8.06 -20.19 15.29
CA ASN A 225 -8.54 -19.60 16.53
C ASN A 225 -9.47 -18.42 16.28
N ALA A 226 -9.17 -17.60 15.27
CA ALA A 226 -9.94 -16.40 14.94
C ALA A 226 -11.01 -16.65 13.87
N HIS A 227 -11.04 -17.81 13.20
CA HIS A 227 -11.88 -18.10 12.05
C HIS A 227 -11.80 -17.01 10.96
N THR A 228 -10.58 -16.54 10.68
CA THR A 228 -10.32 -15.50 9.70
C THR A 228 -9.43 -15.98 8.57
N ALA A 229 -9.64 -15.37 7.41
CA ALA A 229 -8.75 -15.46 6.25
C ALA A 229 -7.92 -14.18 6.16
N GLN A 230 -6.66 -14.31 5.82
CA GLN A 230 -5.80 -13.17 5.54
C GLN A 230 -5.96 -12.77 4.06
N VAL A 231 -6.25 -11.50 3.84
CA VAL A 231 -6.34 -10.87 2.51
C VAL A 231 -5.20 -9.88 2.39
N ARG A 232 -4.47 -9.96 1.28
CA ARG A 232 -3.37 -9.08 0.94
C ARG A 232 -3.72 -8.23 -0.26
N LEU A 233 -3.44 -6.95 -0.16
CA LEU A 233 -3.77 -5.94 -1.17
C LEU A 233 -2.48 -5.19 -1.52
N PRO A 234 -1.77 -5.58 -2.58
CA PRO A 234 -0.61 -4.85 -3.04
C PRO A 234 -0.97 -3.40 -3.37
N LEU A 235 -0.21 -2.47 -2.81
CA LEU A 235 -0.37 -1.05 -3.11
C LEU A 235 0.30 -0.74 -4.45
N ALA A 236 -0.47 -0.12 -5.35
CA ALA A 236 0.03 0.33 -6.64
C ALA A 236 0.08 1.86 -6.67
N GLY A 237 1.08 2.41 -7.36
CA GLY A 237 1.20 3.85 -7.55
C GLY A 237 2.15 4.53 -6.58
N ASP A 238 1.88 5.80 -6.27
CA ASP A 238 2.74 6.59 -5.41
C ASP A 238 2.48 6.27 -3.93
N VAL A 239 3.39 5.50 -3.36
CA VAL A 239 3.37 5.09 -1.94
C VAL A 239 4.20 6.01 -1.03
N ARG A 240 4.61 7.20 -1.54
CA ARG A 240 5.39 8.16 -0.74
C ARG A 240 4.61 8.61 0.50
N GLY A 241 5.29 8.61 1.63
CA GLY A 241 4.69 8.95 2.91
C GLY A 241 3.92 7.80 3.58
N ILE A 242 3.75 6.66 2.89
CA ILE A 242 3.17 5.46 3.47
C ILE A 242 4.29 4.63 4.10
N GLN A 243 4.07 4.16 5.32
CA GLN A 243 5.04 3.39 6.08
C GLN A 243 4.41 2.11 6.63
N PRO A 244 5.19 1.03 6.75
CA PRO A 244 4.75 -0.17 7.45
C PRO A 244 4.27 0.16 8.87
N GLY A 245 3.21 -0.52 9.32
CA GLY A 245 2.57 -0.29 10.60
C GLY A 245 1.45 0.75 10.58
N GLN A 246 1.26 1.50 9.49
CA GLN A 246 0.13 2.43 9.38
C GLN A 246 -1.19 1.67 9.22
N PHE A 247 -2.23 2.22 9.83
CA PHE A 247 -3.61 1.75 9.70
C PHE A 247 -4.17 2.06 8.31
N ALA A 248 -4.94 1.11 7.77
CA ALA A 248 -5.67 1.27 6.53
C ALA A 248 -7.11 0.79 6.70
N ARG A 249 -8.06 1.54 6.14
CA ARG A 249 -9.46 1.12 5.99
C ARG A 249 -9.67 0.63 4.57
N VAL A 250 -10.23 -0.57 4.44
CA VAL A 250 -10.37 -1.27 3.16
C VAL A 250 -11.84 -1.56 2.89
N TYR A 251 -12.30 -1.27 1.68
CA TYR A 251 -13.66 -1.49 1.21
C TYR A 251 -13.66 -2.66 0.24
N LEU A 252 -13.86 -3.87 0.79
CA LEU A 252 -13.79 -5.13 0.03
C LEU A 252 -15.10 -5.39 -0.71
N PRO A 253 -15.10 -5.48 -2.04
CA PRO A 253 -16.29 -5.82 -2.81
C PRO A 253 -16.68 -7.28 -2.58
N THR A 254 -17.97 -7.53 -2.29
CA THR A 254 -18.50 -8.88 -2.06
C THR A 254 -19.49 -9.28 -3.16
N ARG A 255 -19.67 -10.59 -3.35
CA ARG A 255 -20.68 -11.16 -4.25
C ARG A 255 -22.08 -11.23 -3.62
N THR A 256 -22.19 -10.83 -2.36
CA THR A 256 -23.49 -10.77 -1.68
C THR A 256 -24.43 -9.88 -2.50
N ALA A 257 -25.71 -10.25 -2.58
CA ALA A 257 -26.67 -9.50 -3.36
C ALA A 257 -26.60 -8.01 -3.00
N ALA A 258 -26.57 -7.19 -4.05
CA ALA A 258 -26.57 -5.74 -3.88
C ALA A 258 -27.70 -5.35 -2.93
N ALA A 259 -27.39 -4.60 -1.91
CA ALA A 259 -28.42 -4.04 -1.04
C ALA A 259 -29.22 -3.03 -1.88
N SER A 260 -30.51 -3.27 -2.01
CA SER A 260 -31.37 -2.31 -2.70
C SER A 260 -31.50 -1.06 -1.83
N ALA A 261 -30.77 -0.02 -2.19
CA ALA A 261 -30.70 1.23 -1.45
C ALA A 261 -31.47 2.35 -2.17
N LEU A 262 -32.00 3.29 -1.43
CA LEU A 262 -32.54 4.52 -1.99
C LEU A 262 -31.39 5.49 -2.21
N LEU A 263 -31.14 5.87 -3.47
CA LEU A 263 -30.09 6.80 -3.84
C LEU A 263 -30.69 8.15 -4.23
N VAL A 264 -30.11 9.23 -3.71
CA VAL A 264 -30.44 10.59 -4.09
C VAL A 264 -29.16 11.35 -4.47
N PRO A 265 -29.20 12.27 -5.46
CA PRO A 265 -28.04 13.10 -5.75
C PRO A 265 -27.67 13.96 -4.55
N GLN A 266 -26.36 14.09 -4.28
CA GLN A 266 -25.87 14.94 -3.19
C GLN A 266 -26.30 16.40 -3.36
N SER A 267 -26.48 16.86 -4.60
CA SER A 267 -27.00 18.21 -4.91
C SER A 267 -28.42 18.46 -4.46
N ALA A 268 -29.23 17.41 -4.26
CA ALA A 268 -30.60 17.50 -3.79
C ALA A 268 -30.73 17.51 -2.26
N VAL A 269 -29.62 17.27 -1.56
CA VAL A 269 -29.57 17.23 -0.10
C VAL A 269 -29.24 18.61 0.46
N LEU A 270 -30.04 19.05 1.41
CA LEU A 270 -29.77 20.26 2.20
C LEU A 270 -29.05 19.86 3.49
N HIS A 271 -27.78 20.22 3.60
CA HIS A 271 -27.00 20.04 4.83
C HIS A 271 -27.21 21.20 5.77
N ARG A 272 -27.66 20.95 6.97
CA ARG A 272 -27.70 21.91 8.08
C ARG A 272 -26.86 21.39 9.25
N ALA A 273 -26.45 22.30 10.13
CA ALA A 273 -25.52 21.95 11.22
C ALA A 273 -26.00 20.79 12.10
N GLU A 274 -27.29 20.55 12.23
CA GLU A 274 -27.88 19.55 13.12
C GLU A 274 -28.53 18.37 12.38
N PHE A 275 -28.83 18.49 11.08
CA PHE A 275 -29.52 17.43 10.32
C PHE A 275 -29.37 17.60 8.81
N ASP A 276 -29.56 16.50 8.11
CA ASP A 276 -29.68 16.43 6.65
C ASP A 276 -31.16 16.38 6.27
N ALA A 277 -31.55 17.08 5.21
CA ALA A 277 -32.94 17.13 4.77
C ALA A 277 -33.05 17.21 3.24
N VAL A 278 -34.22 16.87 2.72
CA VAL A 278 -34.60 17.07 1.31
C VAL A 278 -35.99 17.73 1.26
N TYR A 279 -36.29 18.36 0.14
CA TYR A 279 -37.64 18.84 -0.13
C TYR A 279 -38.42 17.78 -0.90
N VAL A 280 -39.37 17.15 -0.23
CA VAL A 280 -40.32 16.19 -0.86
C VAL A 280 -41.48 16.98 -1.46
N ILE A 281 -41.85 16.64 -2.67
CA ILE A 281 -42.96 17.28 -3.38
C ILE A 281 -44.26 16.52 -3.10
N ASP A 282 -45.20 17.18 -2.48
CA ASP A 282 -46.52 16.58 -2.20
C ASP A 282 -47.39 16.39 -3.49
N LYS A 283 -48.57 15.79 -3.33
CA LYS A 283 -49.48 15.57 -4.45
C LYS A 283 -50.03 16.87 -5.05
N GLN A 284 -49.93 17.98 -4.32
CA GLN A 284 -50.34 19.32 -4.73
C GLN A 284 -49.18 20.10 -5.38
N GLY A 285 -47.97 19.52 -5.48
CA GLY A 285 -46.81 20.13 -6.05
C GLY A 285 -46.10 21.10 -5.09
N LYS A 286 -46.39 21.06 -3.79
CA LYS A 286 -45.74 21.92 -2.78
C LYS A 286 -44.52 21.20 -2.19
N PRO A 287 -43.37 21.92 -2.06
CA PRO A 287 -42.21 21.38 -1.40
C PRO A 287 -42.39 21.33 0.12
N GLN A 288 -42.10 20.22 0.74
CA GLN A 288 -42.12 20.01 2.18
C GLN A 288 -40.74 19.55 2.62
N LEU A 289 -40.14 20.30 3.56
CA LEU A 289 -38.84 19.93 4.12
C LEU A 289 -39.01 18.66 4.97
N ARG A 290 -38.23 17.62 4.65
CA ARG A 290 -38.23 16.37 5.38
C ARG A 290 -36.81 16.01 5.79
N GLN A 291 -36.62 15.75 7.07
CA GLN A 291 -35.37 15.24 7.59
C GLN A 291 -35.13 13.82 7.09
N ILE A 292 -33.90 13.56 6.69
CA ILE A 292 -33.44 12.26 6.23
C ILE A 292 -32.19 11.83 7.00
N ARG A 293 -31.93 10.53 6.97
CA ARG A 293 -30.69 9.97 7.49
C ARG A 293 -29.90 9.44 6.32
N LEU A 294 -28.70 9.98 6.12
CA LEU A 294 -27.81 9.60 5.06
C LEU A 294 -26.95 8.38 5.45
N GLY A 295 -26.61 7.59 4.45
CA GLY A 295 -25.69 6.48 4.51
C GLY A 295 -24.41 6.78 3.74
N ARG A 296 -23.95 5.81 2.94
CA ARG A 296 -22.71 5.92 2.15
C ARG A 296 -22.92 6.81 0.92
N ALA A 297 -21.88 7.58 0.60
CA ALA A 297 -21.80 8.30 -0.67
C ALA A 297 -21.26 7.36 -1.78
N GLU A 298 -21.90 7.37 -2.95
CA GLU A 298 -21.46 6.65 -4.14
C GLU A 298 -21.40 7.60 -5.33
N GLY A 299 -20.21 8.05 -5.68
CA GLY A 299 -20.01 9.04 -6.74
C GLY A 299 -20.75 10.34 -6.46
N ALA A 300 -21.67 10.72 -7.34
CA ALA A 300 -22.52 11.92 -7.20
C ALA A 300 -23.78 11.68 -6.34
N ASN A 301 -24.05 10.44 -5.94
CA ASN A 301 -25.23 10.06 -5.16
C ASN A 301 -24.87 9.74 -3.72
N VAL A 302 -25.89 9.77 -2.84
CA VAL A 302 -25.79 9.35 -1.45
C VAL A 302 -26.97 8.46 -1.09
N GLU A 303 -26.69 7.43 -0.31
CA GLU A 303 -27.69 6.52 0.22
C GLU A 303 -28.57 7.21 1.26
N VAL A 304 -29.88 6.93 1.22
CA VAL A 304 -30.82 7.35 2.25
C VAL A 304 -31.25 6.14 3.06
N LEU A 305 -30.85 6.13 4.34
CA LEU A 305 -31.14 5.05 5.28
C LEU A 305 -32.56 5.15 5.88
N ALA A 306 -33.10 6.37 6.01
CA ALA A 306 -34.42 6.63 6.55
C ALA A 306 -34.92 8.00 6.13
N GLY A 307 -36.25 8.17 6.10
CA GLY A 307 -36.93 9.45 5.84
C GLY A 307 -37.50 9.60 4.43
N LEU A 308 -37.20 8.68 3.50
CA LEU A 308 -37.77 8.64 2.15
C LEU A 308 -38.29 7.26 1.78
N ASP A 309 -39.30 7.22 0.89
CA ASP A 309 -39.80 6.03 0.28
C ASP A 309 -39.51 6.01 -1.24
N ALA A 310 -39.44 4.78 -1.80
CA ALA A 310 -39.29 4.63 -3.24
C ALA A 310 -40.53 5.16 -3.96
N GLY A 311 -40.33 5.92 -5.04
CA GLY A 311 -41.39 6.55 -5.80
C GLY A 311 -41.75 7.96 -5.36
N GLU A 312 -41.26 8.43 -4.23
CA GLU A 312 -41.45 9.83 -3.82
C GLU A 312 -40.69 10.76 -4.77
N ARG A 313 -41.22 11.97 -4.94
CA ARG A 313 -40.58 13.03 -5.74
C ARG A 313 -39.90 14.02 -4.83
N ILE A 314 -38.63 14.32 -5.11
CA ILE A 314 -37.85 15.32 -4.37
C ILE A 314 -37.43 16.44 -5.30
N ALA A 315 -37.16 17.62 -4.77
CA ALA A 315 -36.60 18.73 -5.52
C ALA A 315 -35.13 18.41 -5.85
N SER A 316 -34.72 18.66 -7.10
CA SER A 316 -33.31 18.52 -7.50
C SER A 316 -32.42 19.66 -6.99
N ASP A 317 -33.02 20.82 -6.71
CA ASP A 317 -32.37 21.98 -6.11
C ASP A 317 -33.11 22.39 -4.84
N PRO A 318 -32.52 22.14 -3.65
CA PRO A 318 -33.14 22.48 -2.38
C PRO A 318 -33.26 23.99 -2.15
N LEU A 319 -32.37 24.82 -2.75
CA LEU A 319 -32.45 26.26 -2.59
C LEU A 319 -33.61 26.87 -3.37
N ALA A 320 -33.86 26.37 -4.58
CA ALA A 320 -35.01 26.75 -5.39
C ALA A 320 -36.34 26.30 -4.73
N ALA A 321 -36.35 25.16 -4.05
CA ALA A 321 -37.49 24.64 -3.32
C ALA A 321 -37.80 25.44 -2.06
N ALA A 322 -36.80 25.96 -1.37
CA ALA A 322 -36.97 26.74 -0.14
C ALA A 322 -37.62 28.13 -0.36
N GLN A 323 -37.65 28.63 -1.60
CA GLN A 323 -38.23 29.94 -1.96
C GLN A 323 -39.71 29.85 -2.37
N ARG A 324 -40.34 28.69 -2.28
CA ARG A 324 -41.72 28.38 -2.66
C ARG A 324 -42.55 27.94 -1.48
#